data_80dd4aaecdbbba60ec1b2b08e7b07ae9
#
_entry.id   80dd4aaecdbbba60ec1b2b08e7b07ae9
#
_cell.length_a   1.000
_cell.length_b   1.000
_cell.length_c   1.000
_cell.angle_alpha   90.00
_cell.angle_beta   90.00
_cell.angle_gamma   90.00
#
_symmetry.space_group_name_H-M   'P 1'
#
loop_
_entity.id
_entity.type
_entity.pdbx_description
1 polymer ?
#
loop_
_entity_poly.entity_id
_entity_poly.type
_entity_poly.pdbx_seq_one_letter_code
_entity_poly.pdbx_strand_id
1 'polypeptide(L)'
;MIDIVLLKALSSKKHFTATYKNLPQEMLDPVTNRILYLYGLYFVTYPDHEEINHEALISYIDFKVRDATKREEIHAVLNTVQKTEIPPEVLENTQNQIEELAFSGKLGAMLTKYNAGEDIDLTYEVSVLATQTRERMSVLGYKKWADEDILKYLEEDADDSGLQFTTFDILHDNLKGLHSGHNVAVVAPTDKGKTSLLCRLAVDFAIQAKDLEEYKDSCILYLVNEGLAETITPRIYCTACNCTRDTALAMAREGKLVPAYEKIVGKRDAIRLVNIHGMNVSQVAKIIEAHKPYMVITDMTGRIRANGNSKGMNELQELEEVWNSMRELSAMLKFIHIGTIQVSAEGMDQLYPPLTAMQWSKVGIQTTLDLCIMVGAHQNPEQGLEDLRGISTPKNKLSRSGKRAENKFEVVFNPELNQWR
;
A
#
# COMPACT_ATOMS: atom_id res chain seq x y z
N MET A 1 -23.40 -25.54 7.23
CA MET A 1 -22.31 -25.70 6.21
C MET A 1 -21.00 -25.11 6.69
N ILE A 2 -21.00 -23.92 7.27
CA ILE A 2 -19.81 -23.23 7.83
C ILE A 2 -19.11 -24.08 8.90
N ASP A 3 -19.88 -24.68 9.83
CA ASP A 3 -19.32 -25.49 10.92
C ASP A 3 -18.53 -26.72 10.46
N ILE A 4 -18.96 -27.39 9.39
CA ILE A 4 -18.26 -28.55 8.83
C ILE A 4 -16.92 -28.14 8.23
N VAL A 5 -16.90 -27.04 7.48
CA VAL A 5 -15.68 -26.48 6.87
C VAL A 5 -14.70 -26.03 7.97
N LEU A 6 -15.22 -25.39 9.02
CA LEU A 6 -14.45 -24.97 10.19
C LEU A 6 -13.81 -26.16 10.91
N LEU A 7 -14.60 -27.19 11.23
CA LEU A 7 -14.08 -28.39 11.88
C LEU A 7 -13.04 -29.12 11.04
N LYS A 8 -13.22 -29.14 9.72
CA LYS A 8 -12.24 -29.73 8.78
C LYS A 8 -10.94 -28.91 8.75
N ALA A 9 -11.04 -27.57 8.68
CA ALA A 9 -9.88 -26.68 8.69
C ALA A 9 -9.08 -26.80 9.99
N LEU A 10 -9.78 -26.96 11.12
CA LEU A 10 -9.18 -27.06 12.45
C LEU A 10 -8.78 -28.50 12.84
N SER A 11 -8.89 -29.48 11.93
CA SER A 11 -8.36 -30.83 12.17
C SER A 11 -6.83 -30.86 12.17
N SER A 12 -6.15 -29.86 11.64
CA SER A 12 -4.70 -29.67 11.75
C SER A 12 -4.34 -28.99 13.06
N LYS A 13 -3.38 -29.55 13.81
CA LYS A 13 -2.87 -29.00 15.08
C LYS A 13 -2.34 -27.58 14.94
N LYS A 14 -1.62 -27.31 13.86
CA LYS A 14 -1.09 -25.98 13.54
C LYS A 14 -2.21 -24.94 13.41
N HIS A 15 -3.25 -25.25 12.65
CA HIS A 15 -4.39 -24.36 12.45
C HIS A 15 -5.24 -24.23 13.72
N PHE A 16 -5.46 -25.32 14.42
CA PHE A 16 -6.18 -25.33 15.69
C PHE A 16 -5.52 -24.43 16.72
N THR A 17 -4.21 -24.58 16.93
CA THR A 17 -3.47 -23.80 17.95
C THR A 17 -3.44 -22.29 17.63
N ALA A 18 -3.36 -21.94 16.35
CA ALA A 18 -3.37 -20.55 15.90
C ALA A 18 -4.74 -19.88 16.06
N THR A 19 -5.82 -20.64 15.91
CA THR A 19 -7.15 -20.06 15.67
C THR A 19 -8.14 -20.27 16.83
N TYR A 20 -8.08 -21.41 17.52
CA TYR A 20 -9.08 -21.82 18.52
C TYR A 20 -9.35 -20.76 19.61
N LYS A 21 -8.30 -20.09 20.11
CA LYS A 21 -8.42 -19.06 21.16
C LYS A 21 -9.18 -17.80 20.70
N ASN A 22 -9.24 -17.57 19.40
CA ASN A 22 -9.85 -16.38 18.81
C ASN A 22 -11.27 -16.63 18.29
N LEU A 23 -11.76 -17.88 18.36
CA LEU A 23 -13.09 -18.22 17.90
C LEU A 23 -14.16 -17.64 18.84
N PRO A 24 -15.20 -16.98 18.30
CA PRO A 24 -16.36 -16.55 19.07
C PRO A 24 -17.25 -17.75 19.39
N GLN A 25 -16.97 -18.40 20.53
CA GLN A 25 -17.66 -19.63 20.93
C GLN A 25 -19.20 -19.45 21.04
N GLU A 26 -19.67 -18.24 21.31
CA GLU A 26 -21.08 -17.89 21.43
C GLU A 26 -21.83 -17.92 20.08
N MET A 27 -21.12 -17.86 18.96
CA MET A 27 -21.72 -17.84 17.62
C MET A 27 -21.70 -19.22 16.93
N LEU A 28 -21.05 -20.20 17.53
CA LEU A 28 -20.94 -21.55 16.99
C LEU A 28 -22.05 -22.44 17.55
N ASP A 29 -22.46 -23.40 16.73
CA ASP A 29 -23.37 -24.44 17.18
C ASP A 29 -22.82 -25.18 18.42
N PRO A 30 -23.65 -25.51 19.42
CA PRO A 30 -23.21 -26.17 20.66
C PRO A 30 -22.45 -27.48 20.42
N VAL A 31 -22.82 -28.26 19.37
CA VAL A 31 -22.12 -29.50 19.01
C VAL A 31 -20.75 -29.19 18.42
N THR A 32 -20.66 -28.19 17.57
CA THR A 32 -19.40 -27.71 16.98
C THR A 32 -18.43 -27.24 18.07
N ASN A 33 -18.91 -26.42 19.01
CA ASN A 33 -18.11 -25.99 20.17
C ASN A 33 -17.60 -27.18 20.99
N ARG A 34 -18.44 -28.17 21.18
CA ARG A 34 -18.08 -29.38 21.92
C ARG A 34 -17.01 -30.18 21.19
N ILE A 35 -17.12 -30.31 19.87
CA ILE A 35 -16.12 -30.98 19.05
C ILE A 35 -14.79 -30.25 19.09
N LEU A 36 -14.78 -28.91 18.98
CA LEU A 36 -13.56 -28.11 19.07
C LEU A 36 -12.88 -28.25 20.43
N TYR A 37 -13.65 -28.27 21.51
CA TYR A 37 -13.11 -28.57 22.83
C TYR A 37 -12.45 -29.97 22.90
N LEU A 38 -13.10 -30.96 22.29
CA LEU A 38 -12.55 -32.34 22.22
C LEU A 38 -11.29 -32.41 21.33
N TYR A 39 -11.19 -31.60 20.27
CA TYR A 39 -9.97 -31.44 19.47
C TYR A 39 -8.82 -30.92 20.32
N GLY A 40 -9.07 -29.93 21.15
CA GLY A 40 -8.05 -29.40 22.08
C GLY A 40 -7.56 -30.46 23.05
N LEU A 41 -8.48 -31.24 23.65
CA LEU A 41 -8.11 -32.36 24.54
C LEU A 41 -7.36 -33.49 23.79
N TYR A 42 -7.76 -33.75 22.54
CA TYR A 42 -7.08 -34.74 21.71
C TYR A 42 -5.63 -34.38 21.46
N PHE A 43 -5.33 -33.15 21.04
CA PHE A 43 -3.95 -32.68 20.80
C PHE A 43 -3.09 -32.62 22.07
N VAL A 44 -3.71 -32.46 23.23
CA VAL A 44 -3.00 -32.59 24.54
C VAL A 44 -2.68 -34.06 24.83
N THR A 45 -3.61 -34.98 24.50
CA THR A 45 -3.46 -36.42 24.77
C THR A 45 -2.48 -37.08 23.78
N TYR A 46 -2.49 -36.61 22.54
CA TYR A 46 -1.66 -37.14 21.43
C TYR A 46 -0.77 -36.00 20.86
N PRO A 47 0.29 -35.61 21.60
CA PRO A 47 1.09 -34.45 21.24
C PRO A 47 1.86 -34.60 19.93
N ASP A 48 2.12 -35.82 19.49
CA ASP A 48 2.89 -36.11 18.26
C ASP A 48 1.99 -36.12 16.99
N HIS A 49 0.68 -36.02 17.16
CA HIS A 49 -0.24 -35.98 16.01
C HIS A 49 -0.33 -34.54 15.45
N GLU A 50 0.06 -34.35 14.21
CA GLU A 50 -0.06 -33.08 13.50
C GLU A 50 -1.48 -32.86 12.95
N GLU A 51 -2.22 -33.95 12.72
CA GLU A 51 -3.62 -33.95 12.29
C GLU A 51 -4.47 -34.90 13.15
N ILE A 52 -5.75 -34.62 13.22
CA ILE A 52 -6.69 -35.48 13.94
C ILE A 52 -6.85 -36.80 13.18
N ASN A 53 -6.44 -37.88 13.81
CA ASN A 53 -6.81 -39.22 13.36
C ASN A 53 -8.25 -39.51 13.78
N HIS A 54 -9.13 -39.75 12.80
CA HIS A 54 -10.57 -39.91 13.02
C HIS A 54 -10.89 -41.08 13.94
N GLU A 55 -10.26 -42.23 13.73
CA GLU A 55 -10.52 -43.44 14.54
C GLU A 55 -10.07 -43.26 15.99
N ALA A 56 -8.89 -42.65 16.18
CA ALA A 56 -8.39 -42.36 17.50
C ALA A 56 -9.27 -41.32 18.23
N LEU A 57 -9.79 -40.33 17.51
CA LEU A 57 -10.70 -39.32 18.07
C LEU A 57 -12.05 -39.96 18.47
N ILE A 58 -12.64 -40.81 17.62
CA ILE A 58 -13.89 -41.54 17.94
C ILE A 58 -13.69 -42.37 19.21
N SER A 59 -12.63 -43.17 19.28
CA SER A 59 -12.32 -43.99 20.46
C SER A 59 -12.13 -43.12 21.73
N TYR A 60 -11.49 -41.94 21.58
CA TYR A 60 -11.32 -40.98 22.66
C TYR A 60 -12.67 -40.39 23.14
N ILE A 61 -13.57 -40.09 22.22
CA ILE A 61 -14.91 -39.57 22.50
C ILE A 61 -15.76 -40.62 23.21
N ASP A 62 -15.72 -41.88 22.77
CA ASP A 62 -16.44 -42.99 23.38
C ASP A 62 -16.04 -43.22 24.86
N PHE A 63 -14.77 -42.96 25.16
CA PHE A 63 -14.30 -43.03 26.53
C PHE A 63 -14.69 -41.83 27.38
N LYS A 64 -14.70 -40.62 26.81
CA LYS A 64 -14.88 -39.32 27.55
C LYS A 64 -16.34 -38.90 27.65
N VAL A 65 -17.18 -39.17 26.63
CA VAL A 65 -18.57 -38.71 26.57
C VAL A 65 -19.52 -39.85 27.00
N ARG A 66 -20.05 -39.77 28.24
CA ARG A 66 -20.89 -40.79 28.82
C ARG A 66 -22.33 -40.77 28.30
N ASP A 67 -22.84 -39.59 27.90
CA ASP A 67 -24.16 -39.40 27.34
C ASP A 67 -24.25 -39.96 25.92
N ALA A 68 -25.04 -40.98 25.74
CA ALA A 68 -25.17 -41.73 24.48
C ALA A 68 -25.74 -40.84 23.35
N THR A 69 -26.74 -40.03 23.65
CA THR A 69 -27.39 -39.14 22.67
C THR A 69 -26.40 -38.09 22.13
N LYS A 70 -25.67 -37.40 23.04
CA LYS A 70 -24.65 -36.43 22.67
C LYS A 70 -23.49 -37.05 21.90
N ARG A 71 -23.13 -38.30 22.22
CA ARG A 71 -22.08 -39.03 21.53
C ARG A 71 -22.49 -39.36 20.08
N GLU A 72 -23.75 -39.81 19.88
CA GLU A 72 -24.29 -40.06 18.53
C GLU A 72 -24.35 -38.80 17.67
N GLU A 73 -24.75 -37.65 18.25
CA GLU A 73 -24.74 -36.36 17.56
C GLU A 73 -23.31 -35.95 17.12
N ILE A 74 -22.34 -36.10 18.01
CA ILE A 74 -20.92 -35.78 17.70
C ILE A 74 -20.41 -36.71 16.61
N HIS A 75 -20.70 -38.02 16.69
CA HIS A 75 -20.27 -38.98 15.67
C HIS A 75 -20.87 -38.67 14.30
N ALA A 76 -22.15 -38.27 14.24
CA ALA A 76 -22.81 -37.89 12.98
C ALA A 76 -22.08 -36.68 12.31
N VAL A 77 -21.76 -35.69 13.10
CA VAL A 77 -21.03 -34.50 12.60
C VAL A 77 -19.62 -34.89 12.14
N LEU A 78 -18.86 -35.61 12.96
CA LEU A 78 -17.50 -36.03 12.62
C LEU A 78 -17.43 -36.93 11.37
N ASN A 79 -18.39 -37.84 11.18
CA ASN A 79 -18.51 -38.63 9.97
C ASN A 79 -18.77 -37.75 8.73
N THR A 80 -19.53 -36.68 8.89
CA THR A 80 -19.75 -35.72 7.81
C THR A 80 -18.46 -34.92 7.49
N VAL A 81 -17.74 -34.46 8.53
CA VAL A 81 -16.45 -33.79 8.37
C VAL A 81 -15.43 -34.68 7.64
N GLN A 82 -15.38 -35.96 7.99
CA GLN A 82 -14.47 -36.94 7.34
C GLN A 82 -14.75 -37.09 5.85
N LYS A 83 -16.04 -37.21 5.48
CA LYS A 83 -16.48 -37.44 4.10
C LYS A 83 -16.45 -36.19 3.23
N THR A 84 -16.34 -34.99 3.84
CA THR A 84 -16.34 -33.74 3.09
C THR A 84 -14.94 -33.49 2.55
N GLU A 85 -14.81 -33.44 1.24
CA GLU A 85 -13.61 -32.94 0.57
C GLU A 85 -13.74 -31.41 0.42
N ILE A 86 -12.72 -30.70 0.85
CA ILE A 86 -12.65 -29.22 0.77
C ILE A 86 -11.45 -28.87 -0.09
N PRO A 87 -11.66 -28.12 -1.20
CA PRO A 87 -10.55 -27.63 -2.00
C PRO A 87 -9.58 -26.77 -1.16
N PRO A 88 -8.27 -26.82 -1.43
CA PRO A 88 -7.26 -26.04 -0.69
C PRO A 88 -7.55 -24.53 -0.64
N GLU A 89 -8.08 -23.97 -1.74
CA GLU A 89 -8.50 -22.57 -1.85
C GLU A 89 -9.60 -22.19 -0.84
N VAL A 90 -10.49 -23.13 -0.53
CA VAL A 90 -11.56 -22.94 0.46
C VAL A 90 -11.00 -22.99 1.88
N LEU A 91 -9.97 -23.81 2.13
CA LEU A 91 -9.28 -23.87 3.43
C LEU A 91 -8.53 -22.57 3.74
N GLU A 92 -7.85 -21.97 2.75
CA GLU A 92 -7.21 -20.67 2.91
C GLU A 92 -8.24 -19.56 3.16
N ASN A 93 -9.36 -19.59 2.45
CA ASN A 93 -10.44 -18.61 2.64
C ASN A 93 -11.16 -18.79 3.99
N THR A 94 -11.15 -19.99 4.57
CA THR A 94 -11.77 -20.28 5.87
C THR A 94 -11.06 -19.51 7.01
N GLN A 95 -9.77 -19.28 6.93
CA GLN A 95 -9.05 -18.47 7.93
C GLN A 95 -9.54 -17.02 7.93
N ASN A 96 -9.74 -16.43 6.75
CA ASN A 96 -10.29 -15.07 6.65
C ASN A 96 -11.74 -15.03 7.17
N GLN A 97 -12.56 -16.03 6.88
CA GLN A 97 -13.93 -16.12 7.40
C GLN A 97 -13.96 -16.28 8.92
N ILE A 98 -13.00 -16.95 9.52
CA ILE A 98 -12.87 -17.08 10.98
C ILE A 98 -12.51 -15.72 11.61
N GLU A 99 -11.58 -14.96 11.01
CA GLU A 99 -11.25 -13.63 11.50
C GLU A 99 -12.43 -12.66 11.35
N GLU A 100 -13.22 -12.76 10.27
CA GLU A 100 -14.46 -11.99 10.10
C GLU A 100 -15.52 -12.36 11.14
N LEU A 101 -15.69 -13.65 11.45
CA LEU A 101 -16.57 -14.12 12.52
C LEU A 101 -16.14 -13.62 13.90
N ALA A 102 -14.82 -13.67 14.18
CA ALA A 102 -14.26 -13.15 15.43
C ALA A 102 -14.45 -11.63 15.55
N PHE A 103 -14.29 -10.90 14.45
CA PHE A 103 -14.58 -9.47 14.35
C PHE A 103 -16.07 -9.19 14.66
N SER A 104 -16.98 -9.92 14.00
CA SER A 104 -18.42 -9.77 14.16
C SER A 104 -18.86 -10.03 15.61
N GLY A 105 -18.32 -11.07 16.27
CA GLY A 105 -18.61 -11.37 17.68
C GLY A 105 -18.14 -10.27 18.64
N LYS A 106 -16.91 -9.77 18.47
CA LYS A 106 -16.38 -8.66 19.29
C LYS A 106 -17.15 -7.37 19.05
N LEU A 107 -17.53 -7.08 17.81
CA LEU A 107 -18.36 -5.92 17.46
C LEU A 107 -19.74 -6.01 18.14
N GLY A 108 -20.38 -7.18 18.11
CA GLY A 108 -21.64 -7.43 18.79
C GLY A 108 -21.55 -7.18 20.31
N ALA A 109 -20.49 -7.66 20.95
CA ALA A 109 -20.25 -7.43 22.38
C ALA A 109 -20.02 -5.93 22.69
N MET A 110 -19.29 -5.20 21.85
CA MET A 110 -19.11 -3.74 21.99
C MET A 110 -20.43 -2.98 21.86
N LEU A 111 -21.26 -3.33 20.86
CA LEU A 111 -22.58 -2.73 20.67
C LEU A 111 -23.49 -2.99 21.86
N THR A 112 -23.46 -4.19 22.45
CA THR A 112 -24.25 -4.53 23.65
C THR A 112 -23.84 -3.65 24.84
N LYS A 113 -22.55 -3.47 25.09
CA LYS A 113 -22.02 -2.61 26.12
C LYS A 113 -22.39 -1.15 25.90
N TYR A 114 -22.24 -0.62 24.69
CA TYR A 114 -22.64 0.74 24.35
C TYR A 114 -24.14 0.97 24.60
N ASN A 115 -25.00 0.03 24.16
CA ASN A 115 -26.43 0.09 24.36
C ASN A 115 -26.86 -0.05 25.87
N ALA A 116 -25.99 -0.68 26.66
CA ALA A 116 -26.17 -0.76 28.14
C ALA A 116 -25.75 0.54 28.84
N GLY A 117 -25.25 1.55 28.13
CA GLY A 117 -24.85 2.84 28.67
C GLY A 117 -23.43 2.86 29.25
N GLU A 118 -22.58 1.89 28.92
CA GLU A 118 -21.15 1.96 29.27
C GLU A 118 -20.48 3.11 28.50
N ASP A 119 -19.58 3.82 29.18
CA ASP A 119 -18.81 4.94 28.59
C ASP A 119 -17.74 4.40 27.65
N ILE A 120 -18.14 4.13 26.40
CA ILE A 120 -17.29 3.57 25.35
C ILE A 120 -17.29 4.52 24.16
N ASP A 121 -16.11 4.94 23.69
CA ASP A 121 -15.98 5.56 22.36
C ASP A 121 -16.12 4.47 21.28
N LEU A 122 -17.36 4.19 20.90
CA LEU A 122 -17.68 3.12 19.95
C LEU A 122 -16.95 3.28 18.61
N THR A 123 -16.81 4.52 18.11
CA THR A 123 -16.15 4.81 16.83
C THR A 123 -14.66 4.47 16.90
N TYR A 124 -14.02 4.83 18.00
CA TYR A 124 -12.61 4.51 18.23
C TYR A 124 -12.38 3.00 18.37
N GLU A 125 -13.13 2.34 19.25
CA GLU A 125 -12.98 0.91 19.53
C GLU A 125 -13.24 0.04 18.27
N VAL A 126 -14.27 0.37 17.50
CA VAL A 126 -14.55 -0.31 16.23
C VAL A 126 -13.43 -0.09 15.20
N SER A 127 -12.87 1.12 15.14
CA SER A 127 -11.73 1.42 14.23
C SER A 127 -10.49 0.61 14.62
N VAL A 128 -10.17 0.53 15.90
CA VAL A 128 -9.05 -0.27 16.43
C VAL A 128 -9.26 -1.75 16.11
N LEU A 129 -10.45 -2.27 16.39
CA LEU A 129 -10.78 -3.68 16.12
C LEU A 129 -10.71 -4.01 14.63
N ALA A 130 -11.20 -3.13 13.76
CA ALA A 130 -11.14 -3.30 12.31
C ALA A 130 -9.69 -3.30 11.79
N THR A 131 -8.86 -2.39 12.29
CA THR A 131 -7.44 -2.33 11.94
C THR A 131 -6.70 -3.61 12.35
N GLN A 132 -6.85 -4.04 13.60
CA GLN A 132 -6.24 -5.28 14.11
C GLN A 132 -6.71 -6.52 13.35
N THR A 133 -7.97 -6.55 12.92
CA THR A 133 -8.49 -7.68 12.13
C THR A 133 -7.90 -7.68 10.73
N ARG A 134 -7.82 -6.52 10.06
CA ARG A 134 -7.16 -6.38 8.75
C ARG A 134 -5.70 -6.80 8.81
N GLU A 135 -4.95 -6.39 9.82
CA GLU A 135 -3.54 -6.79 10.00
C GLU A 135 -3.42 -8.31 10.10
N ARG A 136 -4.29 -8.98 10.87
CA ARG A 136 -4.29 -10.45 10.97
C ARG A 136 -4.68 -11.13 9.66
N MET A 137 -5.71 -10.64 8.99
CA MET A 137 -6.12 -11.15 7.67
C MET A 137 -5.02 -10.92 6.62
N SER A 138 -4.35 -9.77 6.62
CA SER A 138 -3.27 -9.48 5.68
C SER A 138 -2.08 -10.41 5.87
N VAL A 139 -1.69 -10.72 7.11
CA VAL A 139 -0.60 -11.67 7.39
C VAL A 139 -0.90 -13.07 6.87
N LEU A 140 -2.17 -13.49 6.88
CA LEU A 140 -2.59 -14.81 6.38
C LEU A 140 -2.64 -14.87 4.84
N GLY A 141 -2.93 -13.75 4.16
CA GLY A 141 -2.97 -13.64 2.70
C GLY A 141 -1.62 -13.39 2.01
N TYR A 142 -0.61 -12.97 2.76
CA TYR A 142 0.67 -12.47 2.22
C TYR A 142 1.82 -13.49 2.17
N LYS A 143 1.65 -14.70 2.66
CA LYS A 143 2.71 -15.71 2.56
C LYS A 143 2.67 -16.43 1.21
N LYS A 144 2.91 -15.71 0.12
CA LYS A 144 3.46 -16.35 -1.08
C LYS A 144 4.93 -16.62 -0.81
N TRP A 145 5.27 -17.87 -0.63
CA TRP A 145 6.66 -18.29 -0.64
C TRP A 145 7.26 -17.96 -2.00
N ALA A 146 8.52 -17.54 -2.03
CA ALA A 146 9.27 -17.40 -3.27
C ALA A 146 9.75 -18.80 -3.71
N ASP A 147 8.81 -19.62 -4.20
CA ASP A 147 9.00 -21.02 -4.60
C ASP A 147 8.68 -21.27 -6.08
N GLU A 148 8.48 -20.19 -6.86
CA GLU A 148 8.37 -20.28 -8.31
C GLU A 148 9.73 -20.61 -8.96
N ASP A 149 9.71 -20.94 -10.26
CA ASP A 149 10.92 -21.27 -11.01
C ASP A 149 11.94 -20.10 -10.92
N ILE A 150 13.19 -20.40 -10.58
CA ILE A 150 14.26 -19.42 -10.47
C ILE A 150 14.46 -18.64 -11.79
N LEU A 151 14.19 -19.26 -12.94
CA LEU A 151 14.26 -18.58 -14.23
C LEU A 151 13.30 -17.40 -14.28
N LYS A 152 12.06 -17.56 -13.80
CA LYS A 152 11.08 -16.48 -13.75
C LYS A 152 11.57 -15.30 -12.91
N TYR A 153 12.14 -15.55 -11.74
CA TYR A 153 12.68 -14.48 -10.89
C TYR A 153 13.88 -13.77 -11.52
N LEU A 154 14.73 -14.51 -12.26
CA LEU A 154 15.84 -13.91 -12.98
C LEU A 154 15.38 -13.07 -14.17
N GLU A 155 14.33 -13.50 -14.88
CA GLU A 155 13.72 -12.72 -15.97
C GLU A 155 13.05 -11.47 -15.43
N GLU A 156 12.32 -11.55 -14.32
CA GLU A 156 11.72 -10.39 -13.63
C GLU A 156 12.80 -9.41 -13.12
N ASP A 157 13.91 -9.91 -12.55
CA ASP A 157 15.02 -9.04 -12.13
C ASP A 157 15.78 -8.41 -13.30
N ALA A 158 15.85 -9.09 -14.44
CA ALA A 158 16.47 -8.56 -15.67
C ALA A 158 15.54 -7.62 -16.46
N ASP A 159 14.25 -7.53 -16.09
CA ASP A 159 13.27 -6.72 -16.80
C ASP A 159 13.56 -5.22 -16.59
N ASP A 160 13.88 -4.56 -17.68
CA ASP A 160 14.06 -3.10 -17.74
C ASP A 160 12.79 -2.36 -18.21
N SER A 161 11.67 -3.08 -18.38
CA SER A 161 10.36 -2.51 -18.76
C SER A 161 9.75 -1.62 -17.67
N GLY A 162 8.49 -1.28 -17.80
CA GLY A 162 7.77 -0.40 -16.87
C GLY A 162 7.87 1.08 -17.28
N LEU A 163 7.43 1.96 -16.38
CA LEU A 163 7.37 3.40 -16.65
C LEU A 163 8.74 4.05 -16.50
N GLN A 164 9.28 4.60 -17.58
CA GLN A 164 10.63 5.15 -17.68
C GLN A 164 10.68 6.63 -17.29
N PHE A 165 11.82 7.07 -16.74
CA PHE A 165 12.07 8.49 -16.41
C PHE A 165 12.48 9.28 -17.67
N THR A 166 11.56 9.47 -18.61
CA THR A 166 11.83 10.15 -19.88
C THR A 166 12.05 11.66 -19.76
N THR A 167 11.76 12.24 -18.58
CA THR A 167 12.08 13.65 -18.29
C THR A 167 13.57 13.95 -18.36
N PHE A 168 14.42 12.99 -18.00
CA PHE A 168 15.85 13.14 -17.89
C PHE A 168 16.57 11.98 -18.62
N ASP A 169 17.28 12.28 -19.71
CA ASP A 169 17.97 11.26 -20.52
C ASP A 169 18.90 10.38 -19.66
N ILE A 170 19.63 10.99 -18.70
CA ILE A 170 20.55 10.26 -17.83
C ILE A 170 19.80 9.25 -16.94
N LEU A 171 18.63 9.60 -16.43
CA LEU A 171 17.83 8.68 -15.64
C LEU A 171 17.18 7.61 -16.52
N HIS A 172 16.72 7.98 -17.71
CA HIS A 172 16.19 7.04 -18.68
C HIS A 172 17.22 5.96 -19.06
N ASP A 173 18.48 6.34 -19.28
CA ASP A 173 19.53 5.41 -19.67
C ASP A 173 20.07 4.56 -18.53
N ASN A 174 19.97 5.03 -17.29
CA ASN A 174 20.62 4.39 -16.14
C ASN A 174 19.65 3.65 -15.21
N LEU A 175 18.36 3.93 -15.27
CA LEU A 175 17.36 3.31 -14.37
C LEU A 175 16.49 2.31 -15.12
N LYS A 176 16.11 1.25 -14.44
CA LYS A 176 15.00 0.37 -14.81
C LYS A 176 13.70 1.15 -14.76
N GLY A 177 12.65 0.70 -15.45
CA GLY A 177 11.31 1.26 -15.34
C GLY A 177 10.69 1.05 -13.96
N LEU A 178 9.70 1.87 -13.64
CA LEU A 178 8.93 1.73 -12.42
C LEU A 178 7.85 0.68 -12.60
N HIS A 179 7.74 -0.20 -11.61
CA HIS A 179 6.68 -1.20 -11.48
C HIS A 179 5.88 -1.01 -10.20
N SER A 180 4.71 -1.64 -10.14
CA SER A 180 3.87 -1.69 -8.94
C SER A 180 4.66 -2.11 -7.70
N GLY A 181 4.44 -1.41 -6.59
CA GLY A 181 5.16 -1.62 -5.33
C GLY A 181 6.46 -0.82 -5.20
N HIS A 182 6.96 -0.15 -6.25
CA HIS A 182 8.08 0.76 -6.09
C HIS A 182 7.69 2.02 -5.33
N ASN A 183 8.60 2.47 -4.46
CA ASN A 183 8.43 3.64 -3.60
C ASN A 183 9.56 4.65 -3.86
N VAL A 184 9.20 5.81 -4.41
CA VAL A 184 10.13 6.86 -4.86
C VAL A 184 9.93 8.12 -4.04
N ALA A 185 11.01 8.75 -3.60
CA ALA A 185 10.99 10.08 -3.01
C ALA A 185 11.57 11.12 -3.96
N VAL A 186 10.85 12.21 -4.15
CA VAL A 186 11.37 13.44 -4.75
C VAL A 186 11.63 14.44 -3.63
N VAL A 187 12.88 14.81 -3.44
CA VAL A 187 13.34 15.67 -2.36
C VAL A 187 13.87 16.98 -2.94
N ALA A 188 13.36 18.11 -2.47
CA ALA A 188 13.77 19.41 -2.99
C ALA A 188 13.67 20.49 -1.90
N PRO A 189 14.44 21.59 -2.00
CA PRO A 189 14.22 22.80 -1.21
C PRO A 189 12.85 23.43 -1.50
N THR A 190 12.37 24.24 -0.58
CA THR A 190 11.13 25.00 -0.78
C THR A 190 11.27 25.93 -1.99
N ASP A 191 10.22 26.05 -2.79
CA ASP A 191 10.11 26.93 -3.97
C ASP A 191 11.16 26.71 -5.09
N LYS A 192 11.84 25.56 -5.09
CA LYS A 192 12.82 25.21 -6.14
C LYS A 192 12.30 24.24 -7.21
N GLY A 193 10.97 24.08 -7.32
CA GLY A 193 10.33 23.39 -8.42
C GLY A 193 9.82 21.97 -8.11
N LYS A 194 9.73 21.55 -6.82
CA LYS A 194 9.24 20.22 -6.41
C LYS A 194 7.91 19.82 -7.07
N THR A 195 6.85 20.62 -6.84
CA THR A 195 5.52 20.39 -7.43
C THR A 195 5.56 20.45 -8.97
N SER A 196 6.40 21.33 -9.54
CA SER A 196 6.59 21.42 -10.98
C SER A 196 7.20 20.13 -11.56
N LEU A 197 8.21 19.57 -10.89
CA LEU A 197 8.79 18.28 -11.29
C LEU A 197 7.76 17.14 -11.18
N LEU A 198 6.96 17.11 -10.11
CA LEU A 198 5.89 16.10 -9.99
C LEU A 198 4.86 16.22 -11.13
N CYS A 199 4.46 17.44 -11.51
CA CYS A 199 3.56 17.66 -12.65
C CYS A 199 4.20 17.15 -13.96
N ARG A 200 5.50 17.38 -14.15
CA ARG A 200 6.24 16.90 -15.33
C ARG A 200 6.28 15.37 -15.36
N LEU A 201 6.69 14.74 -14.26
CA LEU A 201 6.74 13.28 -14.13
C LEU A 201 5.35 12.65 -14.34
N ALA A 202 4.29 13.24 -13.74
CA ALA A 202 2.92 12.75 -13.93
C ALA A 202 2.50 12.75 -15.40
N VAL A 203 2.81 13.83 -16.14
CA VAL A 203 2.51 13.92 -17.57
C VAL A 203 3.31 12.89 -18.37
N ASP A 204 4.62 12.77 -18.11
CA ASP A 204 5.48 11.84 -18.85
C ASP A 204 5.09 10.38 -18.61
N PHE A 205 4.71 10.02 -17.40
CA PHE A 205 4.20 8.68 -17.10
C PHE A 205 2.80 8.45 -17.69
N ALA A 206 1.92 9.45 -17.71
CA ALA A 206 0.61 9.31 -18.33
C ALA A 206 0.71 9.13 -19.86
N ILE A 207 1.67 9.80 -20.51
CA ILE A 207 1.96 9.62 -21.94
C ILE A 207 2.41 8.18 -22.24
N GLN A 208 3.22 7.58 -21.39
CA GLN A 208 3.66 6.20 -21.56
C GLN A 208 2.52 5.20 -21.25
N ALA A 209 1.80 5.44 -20.18
CA ALA A 209 0.75 4.55 -19.69
C ALA A 209 -0.42 4.37 -20.68
N LYS A 210 -0.73 5.38 -21.51
CA LYS A 210 -1.81 5.27 -22.50
C LYS A 210 -1.60 4.15 -23.51
N ASP A 211 -0.33 3.81 -23.80
CA ASP A 211 0.06 2.81 -24.79
C ASP A 211 0.32 1.43 -24.17
N LEU A 212 0.23 1.32 -22.80
CA LEU A 212 0.42 0.09 -22.05
C LEU A 212 -0.94 -0.51 -21.65
N GLU A 213 -1.19 -1.75 -22.09
CA GLU A 213 -2.46 -2.46 -21.87
C GLU A 213 -2.83 -2.55 -20.38
N GLU A 214 -1.84 -2.75 -19.51
CA GLU A 214 -2.04 -2.87 -18.06
C GLU A 214 -2.49 -1.56 -17.38
N TYR A 215 -2.24 -0.39 -17.99
CA TYR A 215 -2.51 0.93 -17.38
C TYR A 215 -3.61 1.73 -18.08
N LYS A 216 -4.03 1.36 -19.28
CA LYS A 216 -4.95 2.17 -20.11
C LYS A 216 -6.29 2.49 -19.43
N ASP A 217 -6.81 1.56 -18.62
CA ASP A 217 -8.10 1.73 -17.90
C ASP A 217 -7.94 2.30 -16.49
N SER A 218 -6.71 2.53 -16.05
CA SER A 218 -6.35 3.08 -14.75
C SER A 218 -5.87 4.54 -14.86
N CYS A 219 -5.48 5.17 -13.76
CA CYS A 219 -5.08 6.58 -13.72
C CYS A 219 -3.88 6.80 -12.80
N ILE A 220 -3.28 7.98 -12.91
CA ILE A 220 -2.43 8.55 -11.87
C ILE A 220 -3.34 9.28 -10.88
N LEU A 221 -3.26 8.93 -9.60
CA LEU A 221 -3.94 9.64 -8.54
C LEU A 221 -2.94 10.61 -7.89
N TYR A 222 -3.17 11.91 -8.07
CA TYR A 222 -2.32 12.96 -7.51
C TYR A 222 -2.97 13.51 -6.24
N LEU A 223 -2.41 13.15 -5.10
CA LEU A 223 -2.87 13.54 -3.76
C LEU A 223 -2.21 14.87 -3.36
N VAL A 224 -3.02 15.91 -3.28
CA VAL A 224 -2.57 17.28 -2.97
C VAL A 224 -2.69 17.52 -1.47
N ASN A 225 -1.57 17.70 -0.79
CA ASN A 225 -1.49 18.03 0.64
C ASN A 225 -0.73 19.32 0.90
N GLU A 226 -0.30 20.01 -0.16
CA GLU A 226 0.26 21.36 -0.14
C GLU A 226 -0.34 22.17 -1.28
N GLY A 227 -0.97 23.30 -0.95
CA GLY A 227 -1.74 24.08 -1.93
C GLY A 227 -3.11 23.43 -2.24
N LEU A 228 -3.64 23.69 -3.42
CA LEU A 228 -4.96 23.22 -3.84
C LEU A 228 -4.88 22.52 -5.21
N ALA A 229 -5.65 21.48 -5.40
CA ALA A 229 -5.74 20.73 -6.66
C ALA A 229 -6.13 21.64 -7.83
N GLU A 230 -7.00 22.61 -7.58
CA GLU A 230 -7.46 23.61 -8.55
C GLU A 230 -6.33 24.50 -9.07
N THR A 231 -5.28 24.73 -8.28
CA THR A 231 -4.11 25.51 -8.68
C THR A 231 -3.04 24.68 -9.40
N ILE A 232 -3.01 23.37 -9.14
CA ILE A 232 -2.07 22.43 -9.76
C ILE A 232 -2.61 21.93 -11.11
N THR A 233 -3.91 21.72 -11.23
CA THR A 233 -4.55 21.23 -12.47
C THR A 233 -4.14 22.03 -13.72
N PRO A 234 -4.18 23.38 -13.74
CA PRO A 234 -3.73 24.15 -14.89
C PRO A 234 -2.26 23.89 -15.26
N ARG A 235 -1.38 23.66 -14.27
CA ARG A 235 0.05 23.34 -14.53
C ARG A 235 0.19 22.02 -15.27
N ILE A 236 -0.60 21.01 -14.92
CA ILE A 236 -0.60 19.71 -15.62
C ILE A 236 -1.00 19.89 -17.08
N TYR A 237 -2.06 20.67 -17.34
CA TYR A 237 -2.50 20.95 -18.71
C TYR A 237 -1.44 21.74 -19.51
N CYS A 238 -0.85 22.79 -18.91
CA CYS A 238 0.23 23.55 -19.54
C CYS A 238 1.46 22.66 -19.83
N THR A 239 1.83 21.81 -18.87
CA THR A 239 2.94 20.86 -19.04
C THR A 239 2.68 19.87 -20.17
N ALA A 240 1.50 19.26 -20.21
CA ALA A 240 1.13 18.31 -21.26
C ALA A 240 1.09 18.96 -22.65
N CYS A 241 0.45 20.12 -22.74
CA CYS A 241 0.34 20.85 -24.02
C CYS A 241 1.59 21.67 -24.38
N ASN A 242 2.63 21.66 -23.53
CA ASN A 242 3.85 22.42 -23.70
C ASN A 242 3.59 23.90 -24.03
N CYS A 243 2.73 24.55 -23.26
CA CYS A 243 2.28 25.93 -23.51
C CYS A 243 2.28 26.75 -22.23
N THR A 244 2.35 28.06 -22.39
CA THR A 244 2.24 29.01 -21.28
C THR A 244 0.80 29.05 -20.75
N ARG A 245 0.64 29.59 -19.54
CA ARG A 245 -0.68 29.77 -18.91
C ARG A 245 -1.64 30.63 -19.76
N ASP A 246 -1.12 31.68 -20.40
CA ASP A 246 -1.93 32.57 -21.25
C ASP A 246 -2.40 31.85 -22.52
N THR A 247 -1.52 31.05 -23.13
CA THR A 247 -1.87 30.19 -24.27
C THR A 247 -2.91 29.15 -23.86
N ALA A 248 -2.74 28.48 -22.74
CA ALA A 248 -3.70 27.53 -22.22
C ALA A 248 -5.08 28.17 -21.96
N LEU A 249 -5.12 29.40 -21.41
CA LEU A 249 -6.34 30.15 -21.19
C LEU A 249 -7.05 30.49 -22.51
N ALA A 250 -6.31 30.92 -23.54
CA ALA A 250 -6.88 31.18 -24.88
C ALA A 250 -7.44 29.87 -25.47
N MET A 251 -6.69 28.77 -25.45
CA MET A 251 -7.15 27.47 -25.91
C MET A 251 -8.40 26.97 -25.16
N ALA A 252 -8.47 27.22 -23.84
CA ALA A 252 -9.61 26.82 -23.03
C ALA A 252 -10.87 27.59 -23.40
N ARG A 253 -10.77 28.91 -23.67
CA ARG A 253 -11.90 29.74 -24.15
C ARG A 253 -12.44 29.29 -25.50
N GLU A 254 -11.56 28.73 -26.34
CA GLU A 254 -11.92 28.16 -27.63
C GLU A 254 -12.39 26.68 -27.56
N GLY A 255 -12.41 26.10 -26.37
CA GLY A 255 -12.76 24.69 -26.17
C GLY A 255 -11.71 23.68 -26.69
N LYS A 256 -10.49 24.13 -27.00
CA LYS A 256 -9.42 23.34 -27.62
C LYS A 256 -8.45 22.69 -26.62
N LEU A 257 -8.36 23.22 -25.39
CA LEU A 257 -7.37 22.79 -24.42
C LEU A 257 -7.59 21.33 -23.96
N VAL A 258 -8.82 20.98 -23.60
CA VAL A 258 -9.14 19.62 -23.13
C VAL A 258 -8.92 18.59 -24.23
N PRO A 259 -9.42 18.75 -25.47
CA PRO A 259 -9.12 17.82 -26.56
C PRO A 259 -7.62 17.68 -26.86
N ALA A 260 -6.85 18.76 -26.77
CA ALA A 260 -5.39 18.71 -26.95
C ALA A 260 -4.72 17.89 -25.85
N TYR A 261 -5.11 18.10 -24.59
CA TYR A 261 -4.64 17.32 -23.44
C TYR A 261 -4.97 15.83 -23.60
N GLU A 262 -6.24 15.50 -23.88
CA GLU A 262 -6.69 14.11 -24.05
C GLU A 262 -5.93 13.39 -25.17
N LYS A 263 -5.64 14.07 -26.27
CA LYS A 263 -4.81 13.52 -27.37
C LYS A 263 -3.40 13.15 -26.89
N ILE A 264 -2.85 13.90 -25.94
CA ILE A 264 -1.47 13.70 -25.43
C ILE A 264 -1.44 12.57 -24.42
N VAL A 265 -2.29 12.61 -23.38
CA VAL A 265 -2.26 11.66 -22.26
C VAL A 265 -3.26 10.50 -22.38
N GLY A 266 -4.03 10.43 -23.47
CA GLY A 266 -4.93 9.34 -23.79
C GLY A 266 -6.38 9.55 -23.34
N LYS A 267 -6.63 10.16 -22.16
CA LYS A 267 -7.98 10.42 -21.64
C LYS A 267 -7.98 11.59 -20.65
N ARG A 268 -9.17 12.17 -20.44
CA ARG A 268 -9.31 13.37 -19.58
C ARG A 268 -8.91 13.09 -18.13
N ASP A 269 -9.20 11.91 -17.62
CA ASP A 269 -8.96 11.48 -16.24
C ASP A 269 -7.69 10.62 -16.09
N ALA A 270 -6.75 10.71 -17.05
CA ALA A 270 -5.45 10.04 -16.95
C ALA A 270 -4.68 10.47 -15.68
N ILE A 271 -4.83 11.73 -15.26
CA ILE A 271 -4.29 12.29 -14.02
C ILE A 271 -5.44 12.92 -13.24
N ARG A 272 -5.76 12.34 -12.09
CA ARG A 272 -6.84 12.78 -11.18
C ARG A 272 -6.26 13.40 -9.94
N LEU A 273 -6.62 14.65 -9.66
CA LEU A 273 -6.16 15.37 -8.48
C LEU A 273 -7.25 15.37 -7.41
N VAL A 274 -6.82 15.22 -6.15
CA VAL A 274 -7.71 15.32 -5.00
C VAL A 274 -7.00 15.98 -3.82
N ASN A 275 -7.68 16.92 -3.16
CA ASN A 275 -7.18 17.55 -1.93
C ASN A 275 -7.35 16.57 -0.76
N ILE A 276 -6.26 16.32 -0.01
CA ILE A 276 -6.23 15.38 1.12
C ILE A 276 -5.83 16.05 2.44
N HIS A 277 -6.01 17.36 2.56
CA HIS A 277 -5.63 18.11 3.75
C HIS A 277 -6.25 17.54 5.03
N GLY A 278 -5.40 17.25 6.02
CA GLY A 278 -5.81 16.74 7.32
C GLY A 278 -6.25 15.28 7.35
N MET A 279 -6.19 14.56 6.23
CA MET A 279 -6.49 13.13 6.18
C MET A 279 -5.39 12.29 6.80
N ASN A 280 -5.78 11.14 7.35
CA ASN A 280 -4.87 10.10 7.81
C ASN A 280 -4.69 9.00 6.74
N VAL A 281 -3.72 8.11 6.98
CA VAL A 281 -3.38 7.01 6.05
C VAL A 281 -4.59 6.15 5.70
N SER A 282 -5.47 5.82 6.66
CA SER A 282 -6.66 5.00 6.39
C SER A 282 -7.66 5.69 5.47
N GLN A 283 -7.82 7.01 5.58
CA GLN A 283 -8.68 7.78 4.69
C GLN A 283 -8.08 7.86 3.29
N VAL A 284 -6.76 8.04 3.19
CA VAL A 284 -6.03 8.02 1.91
C VAL A 284 -6.13 6.64 1.26
N ALA A 285 -5.96 5.55 2.02
CA ALA A 285 -6.11 4.18 1.52
C ALA A 285 -7.49 3.93 0.88
N LYS A 286 -8.57 4.41 1.50
CA LYS A 286 -9.93 4.30 0.92
C LYS A 286 -10.07 5.01 -0.42
N ILE A 287 -9.42 6.17 -0.60
CA ILE A 287 -9.42 6.88 -1.87
C ILE A 287 -8.66 6.05 -2.92
N ILE A 288 -7.50 5.50 -2.56
CA ILE A 288 -6.70 4.66 -3.45
C ILE A 288 -7.48 3.39 -3.85
N GLU A 289 -8.07 2.68 -2.89
CA GLU A 289 -8.91 1.49 -3.13
C GLU A 289 -10.08 1.76 -4.07
N ALA A 290 -10.75 2.92 -3.90
CA ALA A 290 -11.90 3.30 -4.73
C ALA A 290 -11.52 3.62 -6.18
N HIS A 291 -10.30 4.12 -6.43
CA HIS A 291 -9.86 4.57 -7.75
C HIS A 291 -8.95 3.57 -8.48
N LYS A 292 -8.35 2.63 -7.75
CA LYS A 292 -7.42 1.61 -8.26
C LYS A 292 -6.38 2.19 -9.22
N PRO A 293 -5.62 3.23 -8.81
CA PRO A 293 -4.64 3.87 -9.67
C PRO A 293 -3.43 2.95 -9.91
N TYR A 294 -2.78 3.05 -11.06
CA TYR A 294 -1.48 2.41 -11.27
C TYR A 294 -0.33 3.19 -10.62
N MET A 295 -0.54 4.49 -10.35
CA MET A 295 0.44 5.36 -9.70
C MET A 295 -0.25 6.32 -8.73
N VAL A 296 0.34 6.51 -7.56
CA VAL A 296 -0.07 7.52 -6.57
C VAL A 296 1.08 8.51 -6.40
N ILE A 297 0.81 9.78 -6.69
CA ILE A 297 1.74 10.88 -6.43
C ILE A 297 1.23 11.64 -5.21
N THR A 298 2.09 11.84 -4.19
CA THR A 298 1.72 12.54 -2.97
C THR A 298 2.57 13.80 -2.81
N ASP A 299 1.98 14.96 -3.05
CA ASP A 299 2.66 16.24 -2.84
C ASP A 299 2.56 16.63 -1.35
N MET A 300 3.68 16.51 -0.65
CA MET A 300 3.90 16.55 0.79
C MET A 300 3.33 15.32 1.53
N THR A 301 3.96 14.16 1.28
CA THR A 301 3.66 12.91 1.99
C THR A 301 3.70 13.07 3.51
N GLY A 302 4.66 13.82 4.03
CA GLY A 302 4.82 14.06 5.46
C GLY A 302 3.72 14.88 6.14
N ARG A 303 2.73 15.39 5.39
CA ARG A 303 1.55 16.06 5.95
C ARG A 303 0.34 15.13 6.07
N ILE A 304 0.42 13.89 5.61
CA ILE A 304 -0.56 12.86 5.92
C ILE A 304 -0.39 12.49 7.38
N ARG A 305 -1.47 12.31 8.12
CA ARG A 305 -1.42 11.90 9.52
C ARG A 305 -1.27 10.38 9.61
N ALA A 306 -0.52 9.91 10.60
CA ALA A 306 -0.51 8.48 10.92
C ALA A 306 -1.88 8.02 11.42
N ASN A 307 -2.13 6.71 11.40
CA ASN A 307 -3.37 6.14 11.94
C ASN A 307 -3.34 6.12 13.48
N GLY A 308 -4.51 6.28 14.10
CA GLY A 308 -4.67 6.17 15.55
C GLY A 308 -4.34 7.44 16.33
N ASN A 309 -4.32 7.31 17.67
CA ASN A 309 -3.91 8.40 18.57
C ASN A 309 -2.37 8.52 18.50
N SER A 310 -1.88 9.45 17.72
CA SER A 310 -0.45 9.86 17.73
C SER A 310 -0.03 10.55 19.04
N LYS A 311 -0.87 10.47 20.10
CA LYS A 311 -0.54 10.95 21.44
C LYS A 311 0.67 10.17 21.97
N GLY A 312 1.86 10.75 21.80
CA GLY A 312 3.14 10.18 22.25
C GLY A 312 4.15 9.90 21.14
N MET A 313 3.77 9.92 19.87
CA MET A 313 4.72 9.93 18.76
C MET A 313 5.29 11.34 18.58
N ASN A 314 6.59 11.41 18.32
CA ASN A 314 7.18 12.65 17.84
C ASN A 314 6.96 12.77 16.31
N GLU A 315 7.13 13.98 15.77
CA GLU A 315 6.92 14.26 14.33
C GLU A 315 7.74 13.33 13.41
N LEU A 316 8.92 12.92 13.84
CA LEU A 316 9.77 12.00 13.09
C LEU A 316 9.16 10.60 12.99
N GLN A 317 8.68 10.07 14.11
CA GLN A 317 8.05 8.74 14.16
C GLN A 317 6.76 8.70 13.34
N GLU A 318 5.96 9.78 13.39
CA GLU A 318 4.75 9.90 12.58
C GLU A 318 5.07 9.90 11.09
N LEU A 319 6.11 10.63 10.68
CA LEU A 319 6.56 10.69 9.31
C LEU A 319 7.06 9.33 8.79
N GLU A 320 7.86 8.63 9.61
CA GLU A 320 8.36 7.29 9.28
C GLU A 320 7.21 6.28 9.15
N GLU A 321 6.22 6.34 10.04
CA GLU A 321 5.00 5.52 9.98
C GLU A 321 4.21 5.75 8.69
N VAL A 322 4.02 7.01 8.28
CA VAL A 322 3.33 7.35 7.03
C VAL A 322 4.06 6.78 5.82
N TRP A 323 5.39 6.92 5.75
CA TRP A 323 6.16 6.39 4.63
C TRP A 323 6.17 4.85 4.60
N ASN A 324 6.25 4.19 5.76
CA ASN A 324 6.10 2.74 5.88
C ASN A 324 4.71 2.30 5.39
N SER A 325 3.65 2.96 5.87
CA SER A 325 2.27 2.67 5.47
C SER A 325 2.05 2.86 3.95
N MET A 326 2.59 3.92 3.35
CA MET A 326 2.48 4.14 1.91
C MET A 326 3.26 3.07 1.11
N ARG A 327 4.41 2.61 1.62
CA ARG A 327 5.15 1.48 1.04
C ARG A 327 4.33 0.19 1.08
N GLU A 328 3.73 -0.13 2.22
CA GLU A 328 2.89 -1.31 2.39
C GLU A 328 1.66 -1.24 1.48
N LEU A 329 0.96 -0.10 1.46
CA LEU A 329 -0.18 0.12 0.57
C LEU A 329 0.20 -0.03 -0.91
N SER A 330 1.38 0.47 -1.32
CA SER A 330 1.83 0.34 -2.72
C SER A 330 2.04 -1.11 -3.13
N ALA A 331 2.60 -1.92 -2.23
CA ALA A 331 2.78 -3.36 -2.45
C ALA A 331 1.44 -4.12 -2.44
N MET A 332 0.55 -3.77 -1.49
CA MET A 332 -0.76 -4.42 -1.33
C MET A 332 -1.72 -4.12 -2.48
N LEU A 333 -1.88 -2.86 -2.81
CA LEU A 333 -2.84 -2.38 -3.81
C LEU A 333 -2.23 -2.28 -5.21
N LYS A 334 -0.96 -2.69 -5.37
CA LYS A 334 -0.23 -2.78 -6.64
C LYS A 334 -0.19 -1.48 -7.42
N PHE A 335 0.28 -0.41 -6.79
CA PHE A 335 0.54 0.86 -7.46
C PHE A 335 2.00 1.32 -7.26
N ILE A 336 2.45 2.26 -8.07
CA ILE A 336 3.73 2.95 -7.92
C ILE A 336 3.51 4.15 -7.01
N HIS A 337 4.29 4.31 -5.95
CA HIS A 337 4.22 5.50 -5.10
C HIS A 337 5.37 6.48 -5.40
N ILE A 338 5.03 7.75 -5.61
CA ILE A 338 5.98 8.87 -5.70
C ILE A 338 5.58 9.91 -4.67
N GLY A 339 6.36 10.04 -3.61
CA GLY A 339 6.11 11.00 -2.55
C GLY A 339 7.12 12.14 -2.53
N THR A 340 6.79 13.24 -1.84
CA THR A 340 7.72 14.37 -1.69
C THR A 340 8.14 14.59 -0.25
N ILE A 341 9.39 15.04 -0.11
CA ILE A 341 10.01 15.47 1.14
C ILE A 341 10.75 16.80 0.89
N GLN A 342 10.85 17.63 1.90
CA GLN A 342 11.67 18.85 1.84
C GLN A 342 13.13 18.55 2.22
N VAL A 343 14.03 19.36 1.74
CA VAL A 343 15.42 19.37 2.16
C VAL A 343 15.53 20.12 3.50
N SER A 344 16.32 19.60 4.43
CA SER A 344 16.66 20.30 5.69
C SER A 344 17.54 21.52 5.43
N ALA A 345 17.72 22.35 6.47
CA ALA A 345 18.57 23.54 6.39
C ALA A 345 20.00 23.22 5.92
N GLU A 346 20.54 22.04 6.25
CA GLU A 346 21.87 21.59 5.83
C GLU A 346 22.01 21.40 4.32
N GLY A 347 20.92 21.06 3.63
CA GLY A 347 20.93 20.83 2.18
C GLY A 347 20.45 22.04 1.36
N MET A 348 19.98 23.10 2.02
CA MET A 348 19.65 24.34 1.35
C MET A 348 20.92 24.96 0.78
N ASP A 349 20.83 25.63 -0.37
CA ASP A 349 21.96 26.24 -1.06
C ASP A 349 23.02 25.26 -1.59
N GLN A 350 22.64 24.00 -1.82
CA GLN A 350 23.49 23.00 -2.45
C GLN A 350 22.89 22.53 -3.77
N LEU A 351 23.72 22.48 -4.81
CA LEU A 351 23.30 21.95 -6.11
C LEU A 351 23.06 20.42 -6.03
N TYR A 352 23.82 19.73 -5.19
CA TYR A 352 23.66 18.29 -4.92
C TYR A 352 23.56 18.04 -3.42
N PRO A 353 22.38 18.25 -2.82
CA PRO A 353 22.19 17.96 -1.39
C PRO A 353 22.48 16.47 -1.12
N PRO A 354 23.18 16.14 -0.03
CA PRO A 354 23.40 14.74 0.34
C PRO A 354 22.11 14.08 0.85
N LEU A 355 22.05 12.75 0.82
CA LEU A 355 20.88 12.00 1.31
C LEU A 355 20.53 12.33 2.78
N THR A 356 21.55 12.68 3.60
CA THR A 356 21.38 13.12 4.99
C THR A 356 20.67 14.45 5.15
N ALA A 357 20.56 15.24 4.08
CA ALA A 357 19.84 16.50 4.06
C ALA A 357 18.32 16.34 3.87
N MET A 358 17.82 15.10 3.78
CA MET A 358 16.37 14.85 3.79
C MET A 358 15.79 15.28 5.14
N GLN A 359 14.76 16.14 5.11
CA GLN A 359 14.17 16.69 6.32
C GLN A 359 13.60 15.58 7.22
N TRP A 360 13.91 15.65 8.50
CA TRP A 360 13.39 14.82 9.60
C TRP A 360 13.70 13.32 9.54
N SER A 361 14.41 12.77 8.55
CA SER A 361 14.75 11.36 8.60
C SER A 361 16.19 11.09 8.19
N LYS A 362 16.99 10.65 9.16
CA LYS A 362 18.36 10.21 8.88
C LYS A 362 18.46 8.75 8.41
N VAL A 363 17.53 7.87 8.77
CA VAL A 363 17.59 6.44 8.43
C VAL A 363 16.21 5.85 8.11
N GLY A 364 15.17 6.11 8.89
CA GLY A 364 13.87 5.42 8.80
C GLY A 364 13.23 5.47 7.41
N ILE A 365 12.97 6.67 6.87
CA ILE A 365 12.36 6.82 5.54
C ILE A 365 13.25 6.25 4.45
N GLN A 366 14.59 6.45 4.55
CA GLN A 366 15.52 5.98 3.53
C GLN A 366 15.42 4.46 3.30
N THR A 367 15.11 3.68 4.33
CA THR A 367 14.97 2.21 4.22
C THR A 367 13.76 1.79 3.41
N THR A 368 12.69 2.61 3.40
CA THR A 368 11.45 2.33 2.66
C THR A 368 11.54 2.65 1.17
N LEU A 369 12.56 3.42 0.74
CA LEU A 369 12.69 3.90 -0.63
C LEU A 369 13.44 2.91 -1.53
N ASP A 370 12.99 2.80 -2.77
CA ASP A 370 13.71 2.14 -3.85
C ASP A 370 14.54 3.16 -4.65
N LEU A 371 14.04 4.39 -4.78
CA LEU A 371 14.72 5.49 -5.45
C LEU A 371 14.50 6.80 -4.68
N CYS A 372 15.54 7.61 -4.56
CA CYS A 372 15.49 8.99 -4.10
C CYS A 372 16.02 9.90 -5.19
N ILE A 373 15.21 10.82 -5.69
CA ILE A 373 15.59 11.87 -6.62
C ILE A 373 15.74 13.16 -5.81
N MET A 374 16.96 13.66 -5.68
CA MET A 374 17.26 14.92 -5.02
C MET A 374 17.35 16.02 -6.06
N VAL A 375 16.61 17.10 -5.82
CA VAL A 375 16.70 18.35 -6.58
C VAL A 375 17.42 19.37 -5.72
N GLY A 376 18.51 19.92 -6.21
CA GLY A 376 19.24 20.97 -5.53
C GLY A 376 19.25 22.28 -6.34
N ALA A 377 19.44 23.38 -5.64
CA ALA A 377 19.55 24.70 -6.24
C ALA A 377 20.25 25.65 -5.28
N HIS A 378 20.99 26.61 -5.80
CA HIS A 378 21.54 27.70 -5.00
C HIS A 378 20.42 28.68 -4.58
N GLN A 379 20.53 29.23 -3.36
CA GLN A 379 19.60 30.26 -2.87
C GLN A 379 19.85 31.58 -3.54
N ASN A 380 21.13 31.95 -3.67
CA ASN A 380 21.61 33.20 -4.29
C ASN A 380 22.52 32.81 -5.49
N PRO A 381 21.96 32.34 -6.59
CA PRO A 381 22.74 31.94 -7.76
C PRO A 381 23.43 33.15 -8.38
N GLU A 382 24.56 32.93 -9.08
CA GLU A 382 25.14 33.92 -9.94
C GLU A 382 24.17 34.30 -11.06
N GLN A 383 24.34 35.50 -11.62
CA GLN A 383 23.48 36.00 -12.69
C GLN A 383 23.50 35.04 -13.89
N GLY A 384 22.31 34.61 -14.31
CA GLY A 384 22.14 33.65 -15.41
C GLY A 384 22.07 32.18 -14.98
N LEU A 385 22.23 31.89 -13.68
CA LEU A 385 22.14 30.53 -13.12
C LEU A 385 20.89 30.33 -12.24
N GLU A 386 19.94 31.29 -12.27
CA GLU A 386 18.73 31.28 -11.44
C GLU A 386 17.88 30.02 -11.66
N ASP A 387 17.88 29.52 -12.89
CA ASP A 387 17.09 28.36 -13.30
C ASP A 387 17.88 27.03 -13.29
N LEU A 388 19.17 27.09 -12.91
CA LEU A 388 19.99 25.88 -12.80
C LEU A 388 19.53 25.00 -11.63
N ARG A 389 19.37 23.72 -11.87
CA ARG A 389 19.05 22.69 -10.87
C ARG A 389 20.02 21.53 -10.98
N GLY A 390 20.49 21.06 -9.83
CA GLY A 390 21.20 19.80 -9.73
C GLY A 390 20.22 18.65 -9.46
N ILE A 391 20.34 17.59 -10.23
CA ILE A 391 19.58 16.37 -10.02
C ILE A 391 20.55 15.27 -9.59
N SER A 392 20.22 14.58 -8.49
CA SER A 392 21.01 13.41 -8.08
C SER A 392 20.14 12.28 -7.59
N THR A 393 20.67 11.05 -7.64
CA THR A 393 20.03 9.83 -7.13
C THR A 393 20.91 9.18 -6.06
N PRO A 394 21.01 9.77 -4.84
CA PRO A 394 21.92 9.27 -3.80
C PRO A 394 21.48 7.94 -3.20
N LYS A 395 20.24 7.52 -3.41
CA LYS A 395 19.72 6.19 -3.14
C LYS A 395 19.00 5.66 -4.36
N ASN A 396 19.42 4.50 -4.86
CA ASN A 396 18.89 3.91 -6.06
C ASN A 396 19.08 2.38 -6.04
N LYS A 397 17.97 1.64 -5.96
CA LYS A 397 17.90 0.18 -6.11
C LYS A 397 17.48 -0.22 -7.54
N LEU A 398 17.15 0.76 -8.38
CA LEU A 398 16.61 0.57 -9.73
C LEU A 398 17.68 0.79 -10.82
N SER A 399 18.94 0.68 -10.48
CA SER A 399 20.03 0.84 -11.43
C SER A 399 20.03 -0.32 -12.45
N ARG A 400 20.15 0.00 -13.74
CA ARG A 400 20.36 -1.03 -14.77
C ARG A 400 21.70 -1.73 -14.59
N SER A 401 21.78 -2.97 -15.04
CA SER A 401 23.02 -3.74 -15.00
C SER A 401 24.19 -2.98 -15.67
N GLY A 402 25.32 -2.93 -14.97
CA GLY A 402 26.51 -2.23 -15.44
C GLY A 402 26.48 -0.71 -15.34
N LYS A 403 25.39 -0.11 -14.83
CA LYS A 403 25.26 1.34 -14.60
C LYS A 403 25.56 1.71 -13.14
N ARG A 404 25.91 2.99 -12.93
CA ARG A 404 26.16 3.51 -11.58
C ARG A 404 24.83 3.70 -10.85
N ALA A 405 24.79 3.35 -9.57
CA ALA A 405 23.63 3.60 -8.72
C ALA A 405 23.43 5.11 -8.50
N GLU A 406 24.49 5.86 -8.21
CA GLU A 406 24.41 7.30 -8.02
C GLU A 406 24.60 8.04 -9.35
N ASN A 407 23.62 8.88 -9.70
CA ASN A 407 23.66 9.79 -10.83
C ASN A 407 23.72 11.23 -10.30
N LYS A 408 24.49 12.10 -11.00
CA LYS A 408 24.56 13.55 -10.74
C LYS A 408 24.64 14.28 -12.06
N PHE A 409 23.73 15.23 -12.29
CA PHE A 409 23.72 16.03 -13.51
C PHE A 409 22.96 17.35 -13.26
N GLU A 410 23.18 18.30 -14.15
CA GLU A 410 22.58 19.62 -14.13
C GLU A 410 21.50 19.73 -15.19
N VAL A 411 20.46 20.50 -14.88
CA VAL A 411 19.37 20.84 -15.81
C VAL A 411 18.97 22.30 -15.64
N VAL A 412 18.47 22.89 -16.70
CA VAL A 412 17.85 24.23 -16.67
C VAL A 412 16.33 24.05 -16.55
N PHE A 413 15.76 24.58 -15.49
CA PHE A 413 14.33 24.58 -15.24
C PHE A 413 13.65 25.80 -15.82
N ASN A 414 12.75 25.62 -16.78
CA ASN A 414 11.91 26.70 -17.28
C ASN A 414 10.54 26.67 -16.56
N PRO A 415 10.26 27.61 -15.66
CA PRO A 415 9.04 27.60 -14.88
C PRO A 415 7.77 27.92 -15.70
N GLU A 416 7.87 28.67 -16.81
CA GLU A 416 6.71 29.04 -17.64
C GLU A 416 6.13 27.84 -18.39
N LEU A 417 6.99 26.99 -18.92
CA LEU A 417 6.63 25.82 -19.69
C LEU A 417 6.73 24.51 -18.88
N ASN A 418 7.19 24.60 -17.63
CA ASN A 418 7.53 23.45 -16.79
C ASN A 418 8.44 22.43 -17.49
N GLN A 419 9.49 22.93 -18.13
CA GLN A 419 10.50 22.13 -18.81
C GLN A 419 11.75 21.99 -17.97
N TRP A 420 12.35 20.81 -18.03
CA TRP A 420 13.57 20.40 -17.33
C TRP A 420 14.57 19.89 -18.38
N ARG A 421 15.52 20.70 -18.76
CA ARG A 421 16.46 20.41 -19.88
C ARG A 421 17.91 20.43 -19.44
#